data_ec299a4da23838ff4e7e116086411d97
#
_entry.id   ec299a4da23838ff4e7e116086411d97
#
_cell.length_a   1.000
_cell.length_b   1.000
_cell.length_c   1.000
_cell.angle_alpha   90.00
_cell.angle_beta   90.00
_cell.angle_gamma   90.00
#
_symmetry.space_group_name_H-M   'P 1'
#
loop_
_entity.id
_entity.type
_entity.pdbx_description
1 polymer ?
#
loop_
_entity_poly.entity_id
_entity_poly.type
_entity_poly.pdbx_seq_one_letter_code
_entity_poly.pdbx_strand_id
1 'polypeptide(L)'
;MQKIIVTGGLGFIGSNLIKILLQKKYKVINIDKISYASNFYNVKNFKKNKNYSFIKCDINYKKKILNILKRNKPVGIFNIAAETHVDRSIDGPKAFINSNILGVFNLLEAFKNYSKSNNKIKLIHISTDEVFGDLKKGRSHENFAYNPTSPYAASKAASDHLVSSYIKTYDLRAIVTNCSNNYGPRQHPEKLIPKLIYNILKNRPLPIYGKGKNSREWIHVYDHCEALVKVFKKGKLGEFYNIGSNKNLNNLEITKLLLKIAKKIIKINSNVKIKLVKDRPGHDFRYALNSNKIKKRLNWNSKIKFEKGLYETFLWYYKNQSFYDSFDKKDIIRRLGLKND
;
A
#
# COMPACT_ATOMS: atom_id res chain seq x y z
N MET A 1 9.23 21.18 -16.11
CA MET A 1 9.14 20.24 -14.95
C MET A 1 8.41 18.98 -15.41
N GLN A 2 8.97 17.80 -15.14
CA GLN A 2 8.38 16.51 -15.56
C GLN A 2 7.08 16.21 -14.78
N LYS A 3 6.08 15.69 -15.50
CA LYS A 3 4.79 15.31 -14.91
C LYS A 3 4.75 13.82 -14.61
N ILE A 4 4.22 13.46 -13.44
CA ILE A 4 4.00 12.08 -13.02
C ILE A 4 2.53 11.91 -12.64
N ILE A 5 1.93 10.80 -13.04
CA ILE A 5 0.61 10.38 -12.59
C ILE A 5 0.76 9.40 -11.43
N VAL A 6 -0.04 9.59 -10.38
CA VAL A 6 -0.20 8.66 -9.27
C VAL A 6 -1.67 8.27 -9.21
N THR A 7 -2.00 7.00 -9.41
CA THR A 7 -3.35 6.48 -9.18
C THR A 7 -3.50 6.05 -7.72
N GLY A 8 -4.69 6.25 -7.12
CA GLY A 8 -4.89 5.96 -5.70
C GLY A 8 -4.19 6.93 -4.75
N GLY A 9 -3.97 8.17 -5.19
CA GLY A 9 -3.18 9.14 -4.45
C GLY A 9 -3.87 9.76 -3.23
N LEU A 10 -5.16 9.55 -3.01
CA LEU A 10 -5.85 9.88 -1.76
C LEU A 10 -5.67 8.83 -0.68
N GLY A 11 -5.16 7.64 -1.05
CA GLY A 11 -4.85 6.56 -0.12
C GLY A 11 -3.55 6.77 0.65
N PHE A 12 -3.21 5.79 1.49
CA PHE A 12 -2.05 5.81 2.39
C PHE A 12 -0.71 5.93 1.65
N ILE A 13 -0.36 4.91 0.82
CA ILE A 13 0.92 4.89 0.11
C ILE A 13 0.97 6.02 -0.92
N GLY A 14 -0.13 6.21 -1.69
CA GLY A 14 -0.20 7.21 -2.73
C GLY A 14 0.04 8.63 -2.24
N SER A 15 -0.56 9.03 -1.13
CA SER A 15 -0.38 10.37 -0.56
C SER A 15 1.04 10.62 -0.02
N ASN A 16 1.70 9.59 0.53
CA ASN A 16 3.09 9.68 0.95
C ASN A 16 4.04 9.74 -0.25
N LEU A 17 3.76 8.98 -1.32
CA LEU A 17 4.53 9.07 -2.56
C LEU A 17 4.39 10.44 -3.22
N ILE A 18 3.17 10.99 -3.30
CA ILE A 18 2.92 12.36 -3.82
C ILE A 18 3.76 13.38 -3.08
N LYS A 19 3.81 13.32 -1.74
CA LYS A 19 4.64 14.21 -0.93
C LYS A 19 6.11 14.16 -1.37
N ILE A 20 6.67 12.97 -1.54
CA ILE A 20 8.07 12.78 -1.96
C ILE A 20 8.30 13.29 -3.39
N LEU A 21 7.38 13.00 -4.31
CA LEU A 21 7.49 13.46 -5.70
C LEU A 21 7.47 14.99 -5.80
N LEU A 22 6.61 15.66 -5.03
CA LEU A 22 6.57 17.12 -4.95
C LEU A 22 7.87 17.69 -4.38
N GLN A 23 8.43 17.09 -3.33
CA GLN A 23 9.74 17.47 -2.77
C GLN A 23 10.88 17.30 -3.79
N LYS A 24 10.78 16.27 -4.65
CA LYS A 24 11.72 16.02 -5.77
C LYS A 24 11.40 16.87 -7.03
N LYS A 25 10.58 17.91 -6.89
CA LYS A 25 10.24 18.89 -7.95
C LYS A 25 9.53 18.28 -9.18
N TYR A 26 8.75 17.21 -9.03
CA TYR A 26 7.83 16.75 -10.07
C TYR A 26 6.50 17.51 -10.01
N LYS A 27 5.83 17.66 -11.17
CA LYS A 27 4.40 17.95 -11.21
C LYS A 27 3.63 16.64 -11.07
N VAL A 28 2.72 16.58 -10.10
CA VAL A 28 1.97 15.36 -9.77
C VAL A 28 0.50 15.50 -10.10
N ILE A 29 0.01 14.60 -10.94
CA ILE A 29 -1.41 14.44 -11.23
C ILE A 29 -1.90 13.24 -10.42
N ASN A 30 -2.70 13.50 -9.41
CA ASN A 30 -3.34 12.48 -8.58
C ASN A 30 -4.66 12.05 -9.22
N ILE A 31 -4.79 10.78 -9.55
CA ILE A 31 -6.03 10.18 -10.05
C ILE A 31 -6.59 9.26 -8.97
N ASP A 32 -7.84 9.50 -8.54
CA ASP A 32 -8.50 8.66 -7.55
C ASP A 32 -10.00 8.60 -7.81
N LYS A 33 -10.62 7.42 -7.61
CA LYS A 33 -12.06 7.24 -7.78
C LYS A 33 -12.88 7.75 -6.59
N ILE A 34 -12.21 8.01 -5.46
CA ILE A 34 -12.79 8.32 -4.16
C ILE A 34 -13.57 7.11 -3.62
N SER A 35 -12.83 6.06 -3.23
CA SER A 35 -13.36 4.90 -2.53
C SER A 35 -13.43 5.14 -1.01
N TYR A 36 -13.92 4.16 -0.25
CA TYR A 36 -13.94 4.21 1.22
C TYR A 36 -12.57 4.49 1.87
N ALA A 37 -11.48 4.03 1.22
CA ALA A 37 -10.11 4.21 1.71
C ALA A 37 -9.46 5.53 1.26
N SER A 38 -10.14 6.30 0.41
CA SER A 38 -9.66 7.60 -0.07
C SER A 38 -9.96 8.68 0.96
N ASN A 39 -8.95 9.51 1.27
CA ASN A 39 -9.12 10.56 2.26
C ASN A 39 -8.44 11.87 1.84
N PHE A 40 -9.21 12.94 1.69
CA PHE A 40 -8.71 14.28 1.38
C PHE A 40 -7.82 14.86 2.48
N TYR A 41 -7.95 14.40 3.73
CA TYR A 41 -7.04 14.76 4.81
C TYR A 41 -5.59 14.43 4.46
N ASN A 42 -5.37 13.33 3.73
CA ASN A 42 -4.04 12.88 3.33
C ASN A 42 -3.29 13.87 2.43
N VAL A 43 -4.03 14.69 1.70
CA VAL A 43 -3.47 15.64 0.71
C VAL A 43 -3.66 17.10 1.10
N LYS A 44 -4.22 17.39 2.30
CA LYS A 44 -4.54 18.77 2.74
C LYS A 44 -3.35 19.71 2.67
N ASN A 45 -2.13 19.24 3.02
CA ASN A 45 -0.94 20.05 3.12
C ASN A 45 -0.34 20.45 1.76
N PHE A 46 -0.75 19.79 0.67
CA PHE A 46 -0.28 20.13 -0.67
C PHE A 46 -1.39 20.47 -1.66
N LYS A 47 -2.62 20.59 -1.18
CA LYS A 47 -3.77 21.02 -2.01
C LYS A 47 -3.52 22.35 -2.72
N LYS A 48 -2.83 23.29 -2.06
CA LYS A 48 -2.47 24.61 -2.61
C LYS A 48 -1.16 24.63 -3.41
N ASN A 49 -0.45 23.49 -3.54
CA ASN A 49 0.81 23.43 -4.27
C ASN A 49 0.54 23.48 -5.78
N LYS A 50 1.09 24.49 -6.49
CA LYS A 50 0.95 24.67 -7.94
C LYS A 50 1.42 23.47 -8.78
N ASN A 51 2.22 22.59 -8.21
CA ASN A 51 2.70 21.37 -8.85
C ASN A 51 1.84 20.13 -8.53
N TYR A 52 0.73 20.28 -7.82
CA TYR A 52 -0.22 19.23 -7.50
C TYR A 52 -1.56 19.49 -8.19
N SER A 53 -2.12 18.48 -8.80
CA SER A 53 -3.50 18.50 -9.30
C SER A 53 -4.20 17.18 -8.98
N PHE A 54 -5.51 17.26 -8.80
CA PHE A 54 -6.37 16.13 -8.53
C PHE A 54 -7.41 15.96 -9.65
N ILE A 55 -7.59 14.71 -10.10
CA ILE A 55 -8.62 14.34 -11.07
C ILE A 55 -9.41 13.16 -10.50
N LYS A 56 -10.73 13.37 -10.28
CA LYS A 56 -11.64 12.27 -9.94
C LYS A 56 -11.84 11.38 -11.15
N CYS A 57 -11.30 10.15 -11.10
CA CYS A 57 -11.45 9.17 -12.17
C CYS A 57 -11.19 7.76 -11.64
N ASP A 58 -12.03 6.80 -12.02
CA ASP A 58 -11.75 5.38 -11.86
C ASP A 58 -10.83 4.91 -12.99
N ILE A 59 -9.83 4.10 -12.67
CA ILE A 59 -8.91 3.50 -13.65
C ILE A 59 -9.63 2.55 -14.62
N ASN A 60 -10.85 2.12 -14.30
CA ASN A 60 -11.73 1.36 -15.19
C ASN A 60 -12.17 2.16 -16.44
N TYR A 61 -12.14 3.48 -16.39
CA TYR A 61 -12.56 4.32 -17.51
C TYR A 61 -11.42 4.53 -18.53
N LYS A 62 -11.11 3.48 -19.33
CA LYS A 62 -10.03 3.48 -20.32
C LYS A 62 -9.96 4.75 -21.18
N LYS A 63 -11.08 5.17 -21.78
CA LYS A 63 -11.12 6.39 -22.64
C LYS A 63 -10.72 7.64 -21.84
N LYS A 64 -11.20 7.79 -20.61
CA LYS A 64 -10.89 8.94 -19.75
C LYS A 64 -9.43 8.94 -19.33
N ILE A 65 -8.87 7.77 -18.95
CA ILE A 65 -7.44 7.62 -18.64
C ILE A 65 -6.58 7.98 -19.86
N LEU A 66 -6.91 7.48 -21.06
CA LEU A 66 -6.18 7.81 -22.29
C LEU A 66 -6.19 9.33 -22.56
N ASN A 67 -7.33 9.99 -22.38
CA ASN A 67 -7.43 11.45 -22.55
C ASN A 67 -6.58 12.21 -21.52
N ILE A 68 -6.55 11.74 -20.26
CA ILE A 68 -5.68 12.31 -19.22
C ILE A 68 -4.21 12.17 -19.61
N LEU A 69 -3.80 11.02 -20.13
CA LEU A 69 -2.43 10.77 -20.61
C LEU A 69 -2.05 11.72 -21.76
N LYS A 70 -2.90 11.80 -22.78
CA LYS A 70 -2.68 12.68 -23.96
C LYS A 70 -2.55 14.15 -23.56
N ARG A 71 -3.45 14.64 -22.69
CA ARG A 71 -3.48 16.04 -22.24
C ARG A 71 -2.28 16.42 -21.36
N ASN A 72 -1.85 15.50 -20.49
CA ASN A 72 -0.82 15.80 -19.51
C ASN A 72 0.58 15.45 -19.95
N LYS A 73 0.76 14.51 -20.87
CA LYS A 73 2.05 14.02 -21.38
C LYS A 73 3.01 13.65 -20.24
N PRO A 74 2.63 12.71 -19.32
CA PRO A 74 3.49 12.34 -18.20
C PRO A 74 4.70 11.54 -18.65
N VAL A 75 5.78 11.59 -17.86
CA VAL A 75 6.97 10.75 -18.05
C VAL A 75 6.84 9.40 -17.32
N GLY A 76 5.87 9.28 -16.42
CA GLY A 76 5.63 8.04 -15.67
C GLY A 76 4.30 7.99 -14.96
N ILE A 77 3.89 6.76 -14.66
CA ILE A 77 2.69 6.43 -13.89
C ILE A 77 3.11 5.53 -12.73
N PHE A 78 2.68 5.85 -11.52
CA PHE A 78 2.68 4.93 -10.39
C PHE A 78 1.25 4.42 -10.19
N ASN A 79 1.03 3.14 -10.48
CA ASN A 79 -0.28 2.51 -10.31
C ASN A 79 -0.40 1.91 -8.91
N ILE A 80 -0.93 2.73 -7.98
CA ILE A 80 -1.14 2.37 -6.56
C ILE A 80 -2.63 2.08 -6.29
N ALA A 81 -3.53 2.53 -7.18
CA ALA A 81 -4.96 2.30 -7.02
C ALA A 81 -5.28 0.82 -6.91
N ALA A 82 -5.84 0.42 -5.77
CA ALA A 82 -6.25 -0.95 -5.48
C ALA A 82 -7.22 -0.99 -4.28
N GLU A 83 -8.09 -1.99 -4.25
CA GLU A 83 -8.71 -2.45 -3.01
C GLU A 83 -7.69 -3.31 -2.25
N THR A 84 -7.51 -3.09 -0.92
CA THR A 84 -6.33 -3.62 -0.21
C THR A 84 -6.62 -4.28 1.15
N HIS A 85 -7.87 -4.36 1.58
CA HIS A 85 -8.19 -4.93 2.88
C HIS A 85 -8.62 -6.39 2.74
N VAL A 86 -7.79 -7.32 3.21
CA VAL A 86 -8.04 -8.77 3.08
C VAL A 86 -9.41 -9.16 3.64
N ASP A 87 -9.75 -8.69 4.85
CA ASP A 87 -11.02 -9.04 5.49
C ASP A 87 -12.22 -8.58 4.63
N ARG A 88 -12.15 -7.39 4.01
CA ARG A 88 -13.17 -6.93 3.04
C ARG A 88 -13.21 -7.79 1.79
N SER A 89 -12.08 -8.38 1.37
CA SER A 89 -12.07 -9.26 0.20
C SER A 89 -12.76 -10.61 0.46
N ILE A 90 -12.79 -11.04 1.74
CA ILE A 90 -13.51 -12.23 2.16
C ILE A 90 -15.03 -11.97 2.14
N ASP A 91 -15.44 -10.79 2.63
CA ASP A 91 -16.86 -10.42 2.69
C ASP A 91 -17.44 -10.04 1.32
N GLY A 92 -16.64 -9.39 0.45
CA GLY A 92 -17.08 -8.88 -0.85
C GLY A 92 -15.99 -8.86 -1.93
N PRO A 93 -15.65 -10.00 -2.54
CA PRO A 93 -14.53 -10.11 -3.49
C PRO A 93 -14.73 -9.33 -4.80
N LYS A 94 -15.97 -9.05 -5.21
CA LYS A 94 -16.32 -8.38 -6.48
C LYS A 94 -15.62 -7.02 -6.63
N ALA A 95 -15.51 -6.25 -5.55
CA ALA A 95 -14.83 -4.95 -5.57
C ALA A 95 -13.34 -5.09 -5.92
N PHE A 96 -12.71 -6.17 -5.46
CA PHE A 96 -11.29 -6.47 -5.72
C PHE A 96 -11.07 -6.90 -7.17
N ILE A 97 -11.94 -7.74 -7.72
CA ILE A 97 -11.91 -8.11 -9.14
C ILE A 97 -12.03 -6.86 -10.02
N ASN A 98 -13.02 -6.02 -9.74
CA ASN A 98 -13.27 -4.80 -10.51
C ASN A 98 -12.11 -3.80 -10.43
N SER A 99 -11.57 -3.53 -9.23
CA SER A 99 -10.49 -2.54 -9.08
C SER A 99 -9.12 -3.09 -9.45
N ASN A 100 -8.79 -4.30 -9.00
CA ASN A 100 -7.41 -4.80 -9.08
C ASN A 100 -7.15 -5.56 -10.39
N ILE A 101 -8.16 -6.14 -11.03
CA ILE A 101 -8.00 -6.86 -12.30
C ILE A 101 -8.52 -6.02 -13.45
N LEU A 102 -9.82 -5.73 -13.51
CA LEU A 102 -10.40 -4.96 -14.63
C LEU A 102 -9.86 -3.54 -14.70
N GLY A 103 -9.66 -2.88 -13.54
CA GLY A 103 -9.06 -1.56 -13.48
C GLY A 103 -7.64 -1.54 -14.02
N VAL A 104 -6.82 -2.54 -13.67
CA VAL A 104 -5.45 -2.67 -14.18
C VAL A 104 -5.46 -2.97 -15.68
N PHE A 105 -6.30 -3.88 -16.16
CA PHE A 105 -6.48 -4.15 -17.59
C PHE A 105 -6.81 -2.87 -18.36
N ASN A 106 -7.79 -2.09 -17.93
CA ASN A 106 -8.20 -0.86 -18.58
C ASN A 106 -7.10 0.22 -18.57
N LEU A 107 -6.35 0.30 -17.46
CA LEU A 107 -5.17 1.18 -17.39
C LEU A 107 -4.08 0.74 -18.37
N LEU A 108 -3.79 -0.57 -18.47
CA LEU A 108 -2.81 -1.11 -19.41
C LEU A 108 -3.20 -0.85 -20.85
N GLU A 109 -4.48 -1.01 -21.21
CA GLU A 109 -5.00 -0.70 -22.53
C GLU A 109 -4.87 0.80 -22.88
N ALA A 110 -5.16 1.68 -21.92
CA ALA A 110 -4.96 3.12 -22.10
C ALA A 110 -3.46 3.47 -22.24
N PHE A 111 -2.61 2.85 -21.41
CA PHE A 111 -1.17 3.04 -21.43
C PHE A 111 -0.56 2.53 -22.75
N LYS A 112 -0.93 1.34 -23.21
CA LYS A 112 -0.52 0.76 -24.51
C LYS A 112 -0.85 1.70 -25.66
N ASN A 113 -2.08 2.20 -25.72
CA ASN A 113 -2.51 3.12 -26.77
C ASN A 113 -1.75 4.46 -26.74
N TYR A 114 -1.44 4.97 -25.53
CA TYR A 114 -0.67 6.20 -25.38
C TYR A 114 0.82 5.99 -25.72
N SER A 115 1.40 4.86 -25.35
CA SER A 115 2.84 4.58 -25.53
C SER A 115 3.25 4.46 -27.01
N LYS A 116 2.32 4.15 -27.93
CA LYS A 116 2.58 4.15 -29.38
C LYS A 116 3.12 5.50 -29.89
N SER A 117 2.63 6.61 -29.33
CA SER A 117 3.09 7.98 -29.66
C SER A 117 4.07 8.56 -28.63
N ASN A 118 4.36 7.83 -27.53
CA ASN A 118 5.16 8.31 -26.40
C ASN A 118 5.97 7.18 -25.76
N ASN A 119 6.92 6.64 -26.50
CA ASN A 119 7.69 5.44 -26.10
C ASN A 119 8.60 5.61 -24.88
N LYS A 120 8.75 6.82 -24.32
CA LYS A 120 9.59 7.08 -23.14
C LYS A 120 8.86 6.97 -21.80
N ILE A 121 7.52 6.89 -21.79
CA ILE A 121 6.75 6.78 -20.55
C ILE A 121 6.99 5.44 -19.86
N LYS A 122 7.02 5.44 -18.53
CA LYS A 122 7.19 4.23 -17.70
C LYS A 122 5.98 4.01 -16.80
N LEU A 123 5.60 2.75 -16.59
CA LEU A 123 4.60 2.33 -15.61
C LEU A 123 5.30 1.59 -14.46
N ILE A 124 5.07 2.03 -13.22
CA ILE A 124 5.43 1.27 -12.02
C ILE A 124 4.12 0.72 -11.45
N HIS A 125 3.97 -0.60 -11.46
CA HIS A 125 2.83 -1.29 -10.86
C HIS A 125 3.19 -1.74 -9.45
N ILE A 126 2.35 -1.37 -8.48
CA ILE A 126 2.59 -1.68 -7.07
C ILE A 126 1.74 -2.89 -6.66
N SER A 127 2.42 -3.96 -6.25
CA SER A 127 1.86 -5.21 -5.76
C SER A 127 2.20 -5.45 -4.29
N THR A 128 2.10 -6.68 -3.82
CA THR A 128 2.20 -7.08 -2.42
C THR A 128 2.98 -8.39 -2.28
N ASP A 129 3.56 -8.62 -1.11
CA ASP A 129 4.16 -9.90 -0.73
C ASP A 129 3.15 -11.04 -0.57
N GLU A 130 1.87 -10.71 -0.38
CA GLU A 130 0.78 -11.69 -0.21
C GLU A 130 0.55 -12.56 -1.46
N VAL A 131 1.02 -12.14 -2.64
CA VAL A 131 0.94 -12.94 -3.86
C VAL A 131 1.76 -14.24 -3.80
N PHE A 132 2.80 -14.28 -2.94
CA PHE A 132 3.64 -15.46 -2.75
C PHE A 132 3.04 -16.50 -1.79
N GLY A 133 1.97 -16.11 -1.07
CA GLY A 133 1.30 -16.99 -0.09
C GLY A 133 2.08 -17.19 1.20
N ASP A 134 1.63 -18.14 2.01
CA ASP A 134 2.19 -18.44 3.33
C ASP A 134 3.55 -19.14 3.24
N LEU A 135 4.53 -18.60 3.95
CA LEU A 135 5.89 -19.12 3.98
C LEU A 135 6.24 -19.74 5.33
N LYS A 136 6.41 -21.05 5.39
CA LYS A 136 6.88 -21.73 6.61
C LYS A 136 8.31 -21.30 6.99
N LYS A 137 9.22 -21.21 6.02
CA LYS A 137 10.63 -20.84 6.22
C LYS A 137 11.14 -19.99 5.04
N GLY A 138 12.31 -19.36 5.19
CA GLY A 138 12.95 -18.60 4.11
C GLY A 138 12.30 -17.26 3.81
N ARG A 139 12.55 -16.75 2.59
CA ARG A 139 12.04 -15.48 2.06
C ARG A 139 11.77 -15.63 0.57
N SER A 140 10.62 -15.13 0.09
CA SER A 140 10.31 -15.15 -1.35
C SER A 140 11.16 -14.15 -2.11
N HIS A 141 11.80 -14.62 -3.17
CA HIS A 141 12.48 -13.79 -4.16
C HIS A 141 11.54 -13.52 -5.36
N GLU A 142 11.94 -12.64 -6.27
CA GLU A 142 11.08 -12.15 -7.36
C GLU A 142 10.64 -13.25 -8.36
N ASN A 143 11.37 -14.36 -8.44
CA ASN A 143 11.02 -15.52 -9.28
C ASN A 143 10.33 -16.65 -8.48
N PHE A 144 9.90 -16.38 -7.23
CA PHE A 144 9.17 -17.36 -6.43
C PHE A 144 7.76 -17.54 -7.02
N ALA A 145 7.28 -18.78 -7.04
CA ALA A 145 5.93 -19.06 -7.54
C ALA A 145 4.86 -18.33 -6.71
N TYR A 146 3.85 -17.78 -7.37
CA TYR A 146 2.70 -17.20 -6.69
C TYR A 146 1.79 -18.28 -6.16
N ASN A 147 1.35 -18.13 -4.91
CA ASN A 147 0.41 -19.05 -4.24
C ASN A 147 -0.54 -18.24 -3.33
N PRO A 148 -1.36 -17.32 -3.90
CA PRO A 148 -2.21 -16.44 -3.13
C PRO A 148 -3.33 -17.22 -2.41
N THR A 149 -3.59 -16.86 -1.14
CA THR A 149 -4.53 -17.56 -0.26
C THR A 149 -5.80 -16.76 0.06
N SER A 150 -5.89 -15.53 -0.38
CA SER A 150 -7.07 -14.67 -0.20
C SER A 150 -7.55 -14.08 -1.52
N PRO A 151 -8.85 -13.68 -1.65
CA PRO A 151 -9.34 -13.00 -2.85
C PRO A 151 -8.58 -11.73 -3.18
N TYR A 152 -8.13 -10.96 -2.17
CA TYR A 152 -7.23 -9.83 -2.37
C TYR A 152 -5.90 -10.25 -3.00
N ALA A 153 -5.20 -11.20 -2.40
CA ALA A 153 -3.90 -11.66 -2.90
C ALA A 153 -4.03 -12.25 -4.32
N ALA A 154 -5.08 -13.03 -4.58
CA ALA A 154 -5.39 -13.57 -5.91
C ALA A 154 -5.63 -12.47 -6.94
N SER A 155 -6.37 -11.41 -6.58
CA SER A 155 -6.59 -10.27 -7.48
C SER A 155 -5.31 -9.51 -7.81
N LYS A 156 -4.38 -9.40 -6.85
CA LYS A 156 -3.06 -8.79 -7.06
C LYS A 156 -2.15 -9.67 -7.92
N ALA A 157 -2.14 -10.98 -7.68
CA ALA A 157 -1.41 -11.94 -8.51
C ALA A 157 -1.89 -11.90 -9.96
N ALA A 158 -3.20 -11.86 -10.19
CA ALA A 158 -3.79 -11.72 -11.53
C ALA A 158 -3.35 -10.43 -12.22
N SER A 159 -3.33 -9.29 -11.49
CA SER A 159 -2.86 -8.02 -12.05
C SER A 159 -1.36 -8.03 -12.39
N ASP A 160 -0.54 -8.68 -11.58
CA ASP A 160 0.91 -8.82 -11.85
C ASP A 160 1.14 -9.65 -13.12
N HIS A 161 0.39 -10.74 -13.31
CA HIS A 161 0.42 -11.54 -14.53
C HIS A 161 -0.04 -10.76 -15.75
N LEU A 162 -1.09 -9.93 -15.65
CA LEU A 162 -1.52 -9.03 -16.72
C LEU A 162 -0.40 -8.06 -17.10
N VAL A 163 0.21 -7.38 -16.12
CA VAL A 163 1.32 -6.46 -16.41
C VAL A 163 2.47 -7.19 -17.08
N SER A 164 2.85 -8.38 -16.57
CA SER A 164 3.93 -9.21 -17.15
C SER A 164 3.62 -9.62 -18.59
N SER A 165 2.39 -10.06 -18.90
CA SER A 165 1.99 -10.43 -20.24
C SER A 165 2.04 -9.25 -21.20
N TYR A 166 1.57 -8.07 -20.76
CA TYR A 166 1.63 -6.85 -21.58
C TYR A 166 3.06 -6.37 -21.85
N ILE A 167 3.98 -6.55 -20.90
CA ILE A 167 5.41 -6.31 -21.12
C ILE A 167 5.92 -7.22 -22.24
N LYS A 168 5.66 -8.52 -22.14
CA LYS A 168 6.18 -9.52 -23.08
C LYS A 168 5.54 -9.43 -24.48
N THR A 169 4.22 -9.20 -24.53
CA THR A 169 3.46 -9.22 -25.80
C THR A 169 3.52 -7.89 -26.55
N TYR A 170 3.54 -6.77 -25.82
CA TYR A 170 3.42 -5.43 -26.43
C TYR A 170 4.62 -4.52 -26.14
N ASP A 171 5.70 -5.06 -25.58
CA ASP A 171 6.93 -4.34 -25.18
C ASP A 171 6.63 -3.10 -24.32
N LEU A 172 5.63 -3.23 -23.40
CA LEU A 172 5.29 -2.12 -22.52
C LEU A 172 6.40 -1.85 -21.51
N ARG A 173 6.77 -0.58 -21.39
CA ARG A 173 7.80 -0.09 -20.47
C ARG A 173 7.27 -0.06 -19.03
N ALA A 174 7.11 -1.23 -18.43
CA ALA A 174 6.60 -1.37 -17.07
C ALA A 174 7.57 -2.12 -16.15
N ILE A 175 7.40 -1.90 -14.84
CA ILE A 175 8.12 -2.58 -13.77
C ILE A 175 7.09 -2.92 -12.69
N VAL A 176 7.15 -4.12 -12.12
CA VAL A 176 6.31 -4.55 -11.00
C VAL A 176 7.12 -4.48 -9.70
N THR A 177 6.49 -4.04 -8.63
CA THR A 177 7.10 -4.05 -7.29
C THR A 177 6.21 -4.77 -6.29
N ASN A 178 6.76 -5.74 -5.55
CA ASN A 178 6.07 -6.42 -4.46
C ASN A 178 6.59 -5.86 -3.14
N CYS A 179 5.70 -5.30 -2.31
CA CYS A 179 6.12 -4.70 -1.04
C CYS A 179 5.64 -5.51 0.16
N SER A 180 6.43 -5.49 1.23
CA SER A 180 6.03 -6.00 2.54
C SER A 180 4.99 -5.07 3.22
N ASN A 181 4.47 -5.48 4.38
CA ASN A 181 3.46 -4.70 5.09
C ASN A 181 3.94 -3.30 5.41
N ASN A 182 3.28 -2.31 4.84
CA ASN A 182 3.58 -0.91 5.09
C ASN A 182 2.93 -0.42 6.38
N TYR A 183 3.65 0.45 7.10
CA TYR A 183 3.12 1.20 8.25
C TYR A 183 3.61 2.64 8.22
N GLY A 184 2.91 3.52 8.93
CA GLY A 184 3.31 4.93 9.01
C GLY A 184 2.13 5.90 9.06
N PRO A 185 2.39 7.20 8.99
CA PRO A 185 1.38 8.26 8.96
C PRO A 185 0.37 8.12 7.82
N ARG A 186 -0.92 8.43 8.08
CA ARG A 186 -2.02 8.41 7.10
C ARG A 186 -2.52 7.03 6.67
N GLN A 187 -2.09 5.95 7.33
CA GLN A 187 -2.64 4.63 7.07
C GLN A 187 -4.09 4.55 7.56
N HIS A 188 -4.95 3.90 6.77
CA HIS A 188 -6.37 3.74 7.10
C HIS A 188 -6.56 3.06 8.47
N PRO A 189 -7.47 3.57 9.33
CA PRO A 189 -7.65 3.08 10.70
C PRO A 189 -8.12 1.63 10.84
N GLU A 190 -8.60 1.00 9.77
CA GLU A 190 -8.94 -0.43 9.78
C GLU A 190 -7.70 -1.35 9.90
N LYS A 191 -6.50 -0.85 9.52
CA LYS A 191 -5.26 -1.63 9.56
C LYS A 191 -4.71 -1.75 10.97
N LEU A 192 -3.95 -2.81 11.24
CA LEU A 192 -3.51 -3.21 12.58
C LEU A 192 -2.92 -2.06 13.40
N ILE A 193 -1.83 -1.43 12.93
CA ILE A 193 -1.12 -0.42 13.72
C ILE A 193 -1.99 0.80 14.02
N PRO A 194 -2.62 1.48 13.04
CA PRO A 194 -3.46 2.63 13.35
C PRO A 194 -4.72 2.28 14.16
N LYS A 195 -5.28 1.07 14.00
CA LYS A 195 -6.40 0.58 14.82
C LYS A 195 -5.99 0.40 16.28
N LEU A 196 -4.82 -0.18 16.53
CA LEU A 196 -4.30 -0.30 17.91
C LEU A 196 -4.02 1.06 18.53
N ILE A 197 -3.44 2.01 17.77
CA ILE A 197 -3.20 3.38 18.26
C ILE A 197 -4.54 4.06 18.58
N TYR A 198 -5.55 3.97 17.71
CA TYR A 198 -6.88 4.49 17.97
C TYR A 198 -7.47 3.94 19.27
N ASN A 199 -7.40 2.63 19.47
CA ASN A 199 -7.92 2.01 20.68
C ASN A 199 -7.17 2.46 21.94
N ILE A 200 -5.85 2.61 21.89
CA ILE A 200 -5.06 3.18 22.98
C ILE A 200 -5.53 4.60 23.31
N LEU A 201 -5.66 5.48 22.32
CA LEU A 201 -6.08 6.87 22.48
C LEU A 201 -7.54 7.01 22.97
N LYS A 202 -8.39 6.01 22.72
CA LYS A 202 -9.80 5.97 23.14
C LYS A 202 -10.06 5.08 24.35
N ASN A 203 -9.01 4.68 25.08
CA ASN A 203 -9.08 3.83 26.27
C ASN A 203 -9.88 2.53 26.05
N ARG A 204 -9.62 1.84 24.92
CA ARG A 204 -10.30 0.60 24.51
C ARG A 204 -9.37 -0.60 24.53
N PRO A 205 -9.91 -1.83 24.65
CA PRO A 205 -9.13 -3.05 24.52
C PRO A 205 -8.47 -3.17 23.13
N LEU A 206 -7.33 -3.85 23.07
CA LEU A 206 -6.54 -4.08 21.85
C LEU A 206 -6.85 -5.47 21.28
N PRO A 207 -7.73 -5.58 20.26
CA PRO A 207 -8.11 -6.87 19.71
C PRO A 207 -6.97 -7.43 18.84
N ILE A 208 -6.59 -8.68 19.12
CA ILE A 208 -5.57 -9.43 18.39
C ILE A 208 -6.17 -10.75 17.92
N TYR A 209 -6.11 -11.04 16.62
CA TYR A 209 -6.62 -12.25 16.01
C TYR A 209 -5.86 -13.49 16.48
N GLY A 210 -6.61 -14.57 16.79
CA GLY A 210 -6.07 -15.84 17.23
C GLY A 210 -5.14 -15.69 18.44
N LYS A 211 -3.95 -16.28 18.35
CA LYS A 211 -2.90 -16.18 19.37
C LYS A 211 -1.90 -15.02 19.12
N GLY A 212 -2.13 -14.20 18.08
CA GLY A 212 -1.25 -13.09 17.71
C GLY A 212 0.12 -13.47 17.16
N LYS A 213 0.31 -14.74 16.77
CA LYS A 213 1.59 -15.29 16.29
C LYS A 213 1.84 -15.09 14.79
N ASN A 214 0.83 -14.62 14.03
CA ASN A 214 0.98 -14.33 12.60
C ASN A 214 2.06 -13.26 12.41
N SER A 215 3.07 -13.60 11.62
CA SER A 215 4.26 -12.77 11.42
C SER A 215 4.23 -12.08 10.06
N ARG A 216 4.59 -10.82 10.06
CA ARG A 216 4.67 -9.99 8.84
C ARG A 216 6.01 -9.29 8.80
N GLU A 217 6.51 -9.06 7.60
CA GLU A 217 7.62 -8.16 7.40
C GLU A 217 7.08 -6.72 7.31
N TRP A 218 7.69 -5.78 8.05
CA TRP A 218 7.20 -4.42 8.19
C TRP A 218 8.15 -3.39 7.62
N ILE A 219 7.67 -2.56 6.70
CA ILE A 219 8.43 -1.46 6.12
C ILE A 219 7.74 -0.11 6.39
N HIS A 220 8.52 0.90 6.77
CA HIS A 220 7.95 2.25 6.91
C HIS A 220 7.58 2.81 5.53
N VAL A 221 6.41 3.42 5.42
CA VAL A 221 5.86 3.91 4.14
C VAL A 221 6.80 4.88 3.42
N TYR A 222 7.58 5.66 4.16
CA TYR A 222 8.55 6.58 3.58
C TYR A 222 9.67 5.84 2.84
N ASP A 223 10.22 4.78 3.45
CA ASP A 223 11.24 3.93 2.81
C ASP A 223 10.68 3.25 1.56
N HIS A 224 9.44 2.71 1.64
CA HIS A 224 8.78 2.14 0.47
C HIS A 224 8.65 3.17 -0.67
N CYS A 225 8.16 4.37 -0.39
CA CYS A 225 8.00 5.42 -1.40
C CYS A 225 9.35 5.86 -2.00
N GLU A 226 10.42 5.96 -1.21
CA GLU A 226 11.78 6.23 -1.73
C GLU A 226 12.28 5.08 -2.63
N ALA A 227 11.97 3.81 -2.27
CA ALA A 227 12.25 2.66 -3.14
C ALA A 227 11.52 2.78 -4.48
N LEU A 228 10.23 3.12 -4.48
CA LEU A 228 9.44 3.31 -5.70
C LEU A 228 10.06 4.37 -6.61
N VAL A 229 10.48 5.51 -6.05
CA VAL A 229 11.17 6.57 -6.83
C VAL A 229 12.51 6.07 -7.36
N LYS A 230 13.24 5.26 -6.59
CA LYS A 230 14.51 4.68 -7.03
C LYS A 230 14.29 3.68 -8.17
N VAL A 231 13.27 2.81 -8.07
CA VAL A 231 12.87 1.87 -9.13
C VAL A 231 12.45 2.64 -10.40
N PHE A 232 11.65 3.70 -10.27
CA PHE A 232 11.27 4.53 -11.40
C PHE A 232 12.46 5.13 -12.15
N LYS A 233 13.48 5.62 -11.39
CA LYS A 233 14.67 6.25 -11.99
C LYS A 233 15.63 5.25 -12.60
N LYS A 234 15.90 4.12 -11.91
CA LYS A 234 17.02 3.22 -12.19
C LYS A 234 16.62 1.76 -12.42
N GLY A 235 15.36 1.39 -12.19
CA GLY A 235 14.89 0.03 -12.39
C GLY A 235 14.95 -0.37 -13.86
N LYS A 236 15.32 -1.63 -14.11
CA LYS A 236 15.32 -2.23 -15.44
C LYS A 236 13.88 -2.56 -15.83
N LEU A 237 13.50 -2.17 -17.03
CA LEU A 237 12.16 -2.45 -17.58
C LEU A 237 11.93 -3.97 -17.70
N GLY A 238 10.69 -4.39 -17.51
CA GLY A 238 10.31 -5.80 -17.54
C GLY A 238 10.64 -6.57 -16.28
N GLU A 239 11.32 -5.96 -15.31
CA GLU A 239 11.76 -6.64 -14.09
C GLU A 239 10.76 -6.47 -12.93
N PHE A 240 10.86 -7.41 -11.99
CA PHE A 240 10.18 -7.38 -10.70
C PHE A 240 11.18 -6.99 -9.61
N TYR A 241 10.73 -6.22 -8.61
CA TYR A 241 11.54 -5.83 -7.45
C TYR A 241 10.77 -6.03 -6.15
N ASN A 242 11.31 -6.87 -5.26
CA ASN A 242 10.81 -6.99 -3.90
C ASN A 242 11.32 -5.82 -3.05
N ILE A 243 10.42 -5.20 -2.30
CA ILE A 243 10.71 -4.03 -1.44
C ILE A 243 10.32 -4.37 -0.01
N GLY A 244 11.29 -4.73 0.80
CA GLY A 244 11.13 -5.09 2.21
C GLY A 244 12.24 -4.53 3.08
N SER A 245 12.07 -4.66 4.39
CA SER A 245 13.02 -4.14 5.40
C SER A 245 13.87 -5.21 6.06
N ASN A 246 13.57 -6.50 5.80
CA ASN A 246 14.08 -7.67 6.53
C ASN A 246 13.64 -7.75 8.01
N LYS A 247 12.71 -6.90 8.48
CA LYS A 247 12.22 -6.90 9.86
C LYS A 247 10.87 -7.61 9.95
N ASN A 248 10.87 -8.87 10.40
CA ASN A 248 9.66 -9.62 10.72
C ASN A 248 9.29 -9.47 12.19
N LEU A 249 8.01 -9.21 12.44
CA LEU A 249 7.42 -9.17 13.78
C LEU A 249 6.02 -9.76 13.74
N ASN A 250 5.63 -10.44 14.81
CA ASN A 250 4.25 -10.91 14.95
C ASN A 250 3.34 -9.81 15.54
N ASN A 251 2.03 -10.04 15.44
CA ASN A 251 1.05 -9.04 15.87
C ASN A 251 1.13 -8.74 17.36
N LEU A 252 1.47 -9.75 18.19
CA LEU A 252 1.61 -9.58 19.63
C LEU A 252 2.84 -8.74 20.00
N GLU A 253 3.99 -8.95 19.32
CA GLU A 253 5.20 -8.15 19.50
C GLU A 253 4.96 -6.68 19.17
N ILE A 254 4.29 -6.39 18.05
CA ILE A 254 3.93 -5.02 17.67
C ILE A 254 3.04 -4.37 18.71
N THR A 255 2.04 -5.10 19.22
CA THR A 255 1.12 -4.59 20.23
C THR A 255 1.84 -4.25 21.52
N LYS A 256 2.75 -5.12 21.97
CA LYS A 256 3.60 -4.86 23.15
C LYS A 256 4.50 -3.64 22.96
N LEU A 257 5.12 -3.50 21.78
CA LEU A 257 5.94 -2.32 21.45
C LEU A 257 5.12 -1.03 21.43
N LEU A 258 3.93 -1.04 20.86
CA LEU A 258 3.02 0.11 20.86
C LEU A 258 2.61 0.51 22.29
N LEU A 259 2.28 -0.46 23.16
CA LEU A 259 1.98 -0.19 24.55
C LEU A 259 3.19 0.42 25.29
N LYS A 260 4.40 -0.10 25.03
CA LYS A 260 5.64 0.46 25.62
C LYS A 260 5.86 1.92 25.18
N ILE A 261 5.62 2.21 23.89
CA ILE A 261 5.72 3.56 23.33
C ILE A 261 4.65 4.47 23.95
N ALA A 262 3.40 4.04 23.98
CA ALA A 262 2.29 4.80 24.49
C ALA A 262 2.47 5.20 25.97
N LYS A 263 2.93 4.27 26.82
CA LYS A 263 3.24 4.52 28.26
C LYS A 263 4.28 5.63 28.47
N LYS A 264 5.15 5.88 27.49
CA LYS A 264 6.14 6.98 27.57
C LYS A 264 5.57 8.35 27.20
N ILE A 265 4.40 8.37 26.53
CA ILE A 265 3.84 9.59 25.93
C ILE A 265 2.56 10.02 26.64
N ILE A 266 1.76 9.05 27.08
CA ILE A 266 0.45 9.28 27.73
C ILE A 266 0.26 8.35 28.91
N LYS A 267 -0.59 8.76 29.87
CA LYS A 267 -1.12 7.88 30.92
C LYS A 267 -2.11 6.89 30.29
N ILE A 268 -1.86 5.61 30.47
CA ILE A 268 -2.69 4.53 29.92
C ILE A 268 -3.70 4.07 30.96
N ASN A 269 -4.97 4.00 30.57
CA ASN A 269 -6.06 3.48 31.38
C ASN A 269 -5.99 1.93 31.48
N SER A 270 -6.46 1.35 32.58
CA SER A 270 -6.51 -0.10 32.80
C SER A 270 -7.34 -0.88 31.76
N ASN A 271 -8.29 -0.22 31.09
CA ASN A 271 -9.07 -0.82 30.00
C ASN A 271 -8.23 -1.13 28.76
N VAL A 272 -7.06 -0.49 28.59
CA VAL A 272 -6.16 -0.72 27.45
C VAL A 272 -5.35 -1.98 27.69
N LYS A 273 -5.97 -3.12 27.46
CA LYS A 273 -5.36 -4.46 27.59
C LYS A 273 -5.49 -5.26 26.29
N ILE A 274 -4.56 -6.17 26.06
CA ILE A 274 -4.62 -7.08 24.91
C ILE A 274 -5.81 -8.03 25.10
N LYS A 275 -6.67 -8.10 24.07
CA LYS A 275 -7.81 -9.03 24.00
C LYS A 275 -7.64 -9.94 22.79
N LEU A 276 -7.37 -11.21 23.04
CA LEU A 276 -7.37 -12.21 21.96
C LEU A 276 -8.80 -12.42 21.47
N VAL A 277 -8.98 -12.48 20.16
CA VAL A 277 -10.30 -12.62 19.51
C VAL A 277 -10.25 -13.72 18.43
N LYS A 278 -11.42 -14.25 18.05
CA LYS A 278 -11.52 -15.29 17.00
C LYS A 278 -10.71 -14.89 15.76
N ASP A 279 -9.96 -15.82 15.19
CA ASP A 279 -9.17 -15.57 13.98
C ASP A 279 -10.06 -15.55 12.73
N ARG A 280 -9.54 -14.97 11.64
CA ARG A 280 -10.25 -14.97 10.35
C ARG A 280 -9.95 -16.25 9.56
N PRO A 281 -10.83 -16.68 8.64
CA PRO A 281 -10.53 -17.77 7.71
C PRO A 281 -9.32 -17.46 6.82
N GLY A 282 -8.52 -18.47 6.48
CA GLY A 282 -7.40 -18.32 5.56
C GLY A 282 -6.32 -17.33 6.01
N HIS A 283 -6.12 -17.19 7.33
CA HIS A 283 -5.13 -16.25 7.86
C HIS A 283 -3.72 -16.82 7.76
N ASP A 284 -2.98 -16.42 6.74
CA ASP A 284 -1.60 -16.81 6.55
C ASP A 284 -0.73 -16.53 7.77
N PHE A 285 0.15 -17.47 8.05
CA PHE A 285 0.99 -17.41 9.24
C PHE A 285 2.16 -16.43 9.06
N ARG A 286 2.83 -16.46 7.88
CA ARG A 286 4.06 -15.66 7.71
C ARG A 286 4.27 -15.18 6.27
N TYR A 287 4.63 -13.89 6.13
CA TYR A 287 5.18 -13.31 4.91
C TYR A 287 6.59 -12.76 5.15
N ALA A 288 7.49 -12.96 4.19
CA ALA A 288 8.85 -12.42 4.24
C ALA A 288 9.44 -12.31 2.83
N LEU A 289 9.89 -11.13 2.45
CA LEU A 289 10.50 -10.87 1.15
C LEU A 289 12.04 -10.95 1.19
N ASN A 290 12.63 -11.48 0.13
CA ASN A 290 14.04 -11.29 -0.16
C ASN A 290 14.20 -10.03 -1.03
N SER A 291 14.75 -8.97 -0.46
CA SER A 291 14.97 -7.69 -1.14
C SER A 291 16.43 -7.51 -1.61
N ASN A 292 17.18 -8.58 -1.80
CA ASN A 292 18.59 -8.51 -2.23
C ASN A 292 18.74 -7.93 -3.63
N LYS A 293 17.78 -8.14 -4.53
CA LYS A 293 17.82 -7.62 -5.89
C LYS A 293 17.83 -6.09 -5.93
N ILE A 294 16.89 -5.45 -5.26
CA ILE A 294 16.84 -3.97 -5.19
C ILE A 294 18.07 -3.40 -4.48
N LYS A 295 18.55 -4.09 -3.43
CA LYS A 295 19.79 -3.72 -2.72
C LYS A 295 20.98 -3.72 -3.64
N LYS A 296 21.23 -4.85 -4.31
CA LYS A 296 22.41 -5.04 -5.17
C LYS A 296 22.36 -4.19 -6.44
N ARG A 297 21.21 -4.18 -7.15
CA ARG A 297 21.11 -3.53 -8.46
C ARG A 297 20.82 -2.03 -8.39
N LEU A 298 20.10 -1.59 -7.35
CA LEU A 298 19.71 -0.18 -7.25
C LEU A 298 20.36 0.54 -6.07
N ASN A 299 21.23 -0.14 -5.29
CA ASN A 299 21.83 0.41 -4.07
C ASN A 299 20.79 1.07 -3.17
N TRP A 300 19.73 0.30 -2.83
CA TRP A 300 18.66 0.76 -1.95
C TRP A 300 18.46 -0.20 -0.77
N ASN A 301 18.33 0.36 0.42
CA ASN A 301 17.92 -0.33 1.66
C ASN A 301 16.92 0.52 2.43
N SER A 302 16.07 -0.11 3.23
CA SER A 302 15.28 0.59 4.23
C SER A 302 16.20 1.26 5.26
N LYS A 303 15.89 2.50 5.62
CA LYS A 303 16.72 3.32 6.54
C LYS A 303 16.07 3.50 7.90
N ILE A 304 14.74 3.42 7.95
CA ILE A 304 13.99 3.68 9.17
C ILE A 304 13.91 2.40 10.00
N LYS A 305 14.59 2.37 11.15
CA LYS A 305 14.48 1.28 12.13
C LYS A 305 13.03 1.20 12.61
N PHE A 306 12.51 -0.03 12.75
CA PHE A 306 11.09 -0.27 13.03
C PHE A 306 10.62 0.45 14.29
N GLU A 307 11.37 0.37 15.39
CA GLU A 307 11.03 0.95 16.68
C GLU A 307 10.93 2.49 16.59
N LYS A 308 11.87 3.13 15.87
CA LYS A 308 11.84 4.58 15.61
C LYS A 308 10.63 4.96 14.74
N GLY A 309 10.41 4.24 13.65
CA GLY A 309 9.28 4.52 12.75
C GLY A 309 7.93 4.29 13.44
N LEU A 310 7.83 3.29 14.33
CA LEU A 310 6.63 3.03 15.12
C LEU A 310 6.36 4.15 16.12
N TYR A 311 7.40 4.66 16.79
CA TYR A 311 7.32 5.82 17.69
C TYR A 311 6.84 7.07 16.93
N GLU A 312 7.46 7.39 15.79
CA GLU A 312 7.06 8.52 14.95
C GLU A 312 5.63 8.37 14.42
N THR A 313 5.23 7.14 14.07
CA THR A 313 3.85 6.82 13.66
C THR A 313 2.86 7.07 14.80
N PHE A 314 3.16 6.60 16.01
CA PHE A 314 2.31 6.85 17.19
C PHE A 314 2.17 8.35 17.44
N LEU A 315 3.28 9.10 17.47
CA LEU A 315 3.27 10.54 17.65
C LEU A 315 2.45 11.27 16.59
N TRP A 316 2.53 10.80 15.34
CA TRP A 316 1.73 11.41 14.27
C TRP A 316 0.24 11.27 14.54
N TYR A 317 -0.25 10.07 14.88
CA TYR A 317 -1.67 9.83 15.21
C TYR A 317 -2.09 10.58 16.47
N TYR A 318 -1.24 10.63 17.48
CA TYR A 318 -1.49 11.38 18.71
C TYR A 318 -1.69 12.88 18.44
N LYS A 319 -0.84 13.49 17.61
CA LYS A 319 -0.93 14.90 17.23
C LYS A 319 -2.01 15.19 16.18
N ASN A 320 -2.53 14.21 15.47
CA ASN A 320 -3.48 14.35 14.38
C ASN A 320 -4.75 13.53 14.63
N GLN A 321 -5.33 13.60 15.84
CA GLN A 321 -6.52 12.81 16.19
C GLN A 321 -7.71 13.10 15.27
N SER A 322 -7.85 14.32 14.75
CA SER A 322 -8.85 14.69 13.74
C SER A 322 -8.75 13.90 12.43
N PHE A 323 -7.64 13.21 12.19
CA PHE A 323 -7.55 12.24 11.10
C PHE A 323 -8.56 11.11 11.25
N TYR A 324 -8.79 10.63 12.47
CA TYR A 324 -9.77 9.58 12.73
C TYR A 324 -11.22 10.06 12.52
N ASP A 325 -11.49 11.35 12.71
CA ASP A 325 -12.83 11.92 12.53
C ASP A 325 -13.23 12.01 11.05
N SER A 326 -12.25 11.85 10.14
CA SER A 326 -12.49 11.82 8.69
C SER A 326 -12.93 10.43 8.16
N PHE A 327 -13.13 9.45 9.04
CA PHE A 327 -13.62 8.12 8.72
C PHE A 327 -14.89 7.79 9.48
N ASP A 328 -15.73 6.92 8.93
CA ASP A 328 -16.86 6.37 9.70
C ASP A 328 -16.29 5.54 10.87
N LYS A 329 -16.80 5.80 12.09
CA LYS A 329 -16.42 5.06 13.30
C LYS A 329 -16.68 3.56 13.16
N LYS A 330 -17.74 3.18 12.41
CA LYS A 330 -18.06 1.77 12.13
C LYS A 330 -16.90 1.08 11.39
N ASP A 331 -16.27 1.76 10.41
CA ASP A 331 -15.15 1.21 9.66
C ASP A 331 -13.89 1.00 10.52
N ILE A 332 -13.73 1.79 11.58
CA ILE A 332 -12.59 1.64 12.52
C ILE A 332 -12.83 0.48 13.48
N ILE A 333 -14.05 0.35 14.00
CA ILE A 333 -14.36 -0.55 15.14
C ILE A 333 -14.76 -1.93 14.66
N ARG A 334 -15.54 -2.02 13.58
CA ARG A 334 -16.11 -3.27 13.07
C ARG A 334 -15.00 -4.28 12.75
N ARG A 335 -15.25 -5.54 13.07
CA ARG A 335 -14.47 -6.68 12.61
C ARG A 335 -15.10 -7.19 11.32
N LEU A 336 -14.28 -7.38 10.31
CA LEU A 336 -14.64 -7.85 8.97
C LEU A 336 -13.99 -9.21 8.72
N GLY A 337 -14.40 -9.92 7.66
CA GLY A 337 -13.83 -11.21 7.27
C GLY A 337 -14.24 -12.36 8.18
N LEU A 338 -15.19 -12.13 9.04
CA LEU A 338 -15.89 -13.18 9.78
C LEU A 338 -17.12 -13.49 8.96
N LYS A 339 -17.13 -14.58 8.19
CA LYS A 339 -18.39 -15.05 7.60
C LYS A 339 -19.45 -14.98 8.69
N ASN A 340 -20.59 -14.37 8.38
CA ASN A 340 -21.73 -14.31 9.30
C ASN A 340 -21.97 -15.72 9.85
N ASP A 341 -21.65 -15.93 11.13
CA ASP A 341 -22.22 -17.01 11.90
C ASP A 341 -23.67 -16.65 12.18
#